data_8d66fe4efad1ffad8504b17701477066
#
_entry.id   8d66fe4efad1ffad8504b17701477066
#
_cell.length_a   1.000
_cell.length_b   1.000
_cell.length_c   1.000
_cell.angle_alpha   90.00
_cell.angle_beta   90.00
_cell.angle_gamma   90.00
#
_symmetry.space_group_name_H-M   'P 1'
#
loop_
_entity.id
_entity.type
_entity.pdbx_description
1 polymer ?
#
loop_
_entity_poly.entity_id
_entity_poly.type
_entity_poly.pdbx_seq_one_letter_code
_entity_poly.pdbx_strand_id
1 'polypeptide(L)'
;MRKNFGVKTWLYPMPVFIVAAYDENGKPNAMNAAWGGIYTDDMVGICLAEGHKTTQNILVTKAFTVSMATVDHVAACDYVGLVSGKKEPDKFAKAGFHAVKSEFVNAPLIEELPMTLECELVSYDQESNHLVGRIVNVSAAEEILDENGQIDPTRLKPVTYDPIHHHYLVIGEKVGNAFSDGKVLK
;
A
#
# COMPACT_ATOMS: atom_id res chain seq x y z
N MET A 1 28.87 10.00 19.19
CA MET A 1 28.67 8.73 19.91
C MET A 1 27.43 8.03 19.34
N ARG A 2 27.47 6.70 19.11
CA ARG A 2 26.32 5.90 18.63
C ARG A 2 25.91 4.89 19.70
N LYS A 3 24.61 4.57 19.77
CA LYS A 3 24.05 3.51 20.61
C LYS A 3 23.67 2.31 19.73
N ASN A 4 23.99 1.10 20.19
CA ASN A 4 23.64 -0.14 19.49
C ASN A 4 22.32 -0.70 20.00
N PHE A 5 21.44 -1.13 19.08
CA PHE A 5 20.10 -1.65 19.39
C PHE A 5 19.93 -3.14 19.06
N GLY A 6 20.98 -3.81 18.54
CA GLY A 6 20.89 -5.18 18.04
C GLY A 6 20.07 -5.27 16.75
N VAL A 7 19.53 -6.47 16.46
CA VAL A 7 18.72 -6.71 15.26
C VAL A 7 17.34 -6.08 15.46
N LYS A 8 16.98 -5.15 14.58
CA LYS A 8 15.69 -4.46 14.54
C LYS A 8 15.27 -4.24 13.09
N THR A 9 13.97 -4.27 12.83
CA THR A 9 13.39 -3.97 11.52
C THR A 9 13.00 -2.49 11.40
N TRP A 10 13.82 -1.61 11.92
CA TRP A 10 13.61 -0.16 11.96
C TRP A 10 14.15 0.48 10.68
N LEU A 11 13.25 0.86 9.82
CA LEU A 11 13.55 1.50 8.54
C LEU A 11 12.63 2.70 8.34
N TYR A 12 13.15 3.76 7.74
CA TYR A 12 12.38 4.94 7.35
C TYR A 12 12.71 5.36 5.90
N PRO A 13 11.73 5.79 5.11
CA PRO A 13 10.30 5.69 5.41
C PRO A 13 9.78 4.26 5.22
N MET A 14 8.82 3.84 6.03
CA MET A 14 8.07 2.60 5.79
C MET A 14 6.71 2.93 5.18
N PRO A 15 6.33 2.32 4.06
CA PRO A 15 5.04 2.57 3.46
C PRO A 15 3.89 2.08 4.37
N VAL A 16 2.71 2.63 4.14
CA VAL A 16 1.47 2.08 4.68
C VAL A 16 0.60 1.72 3.48
N PHE A 17 0.73 0.49 3.02
CA PHE A 17 -0.03 -0.04 1.91
C PHE A 17 -1.37 -0.60 2.36
N ILE A 18 -2.43 -0.28 1.63
CA ILE A 18 -3.72 -0.94 1.76
C ILE A 18 -3.87 -1.87 0.56
N VAL A 19 -3.62 -3.15 0.81
CA VAL A 19 -3.69 -4.21 -0.20
C VAL A 19 -5.11 -4.74 -0.25
N ALA A 20 -5.74 -4.74 -1.43
CA ALA A 20 -7.12 -5.22 -1.59
C ALA A 20 -7.23 -6.25 -2.72
N ALA A 21 -8.13 -7.20 -2.54
CA ALA A 21 -8.44 -8.23 -3.52
C ALA A 21 -9.89 -8.72 -3.34
N TYR A 22 -10.52 -9.19 -4.43
CA TYR A 22 -11.77 -9.92 -4.36
C TYR A 22 -11.54 -11.36 -3.92
N ASP A 23 -12.50 -11.93 -3.22
CA ASP A 23 -12.56 -13.38 -3.06
C ASP A 23 -13.16 -14.06 -4.31
N GLU A 24 -13.28 -15.37 -4.27
CA GLU A 24 -13.86 -16.18 -5.35
C GLU A 24 -15.32 -15.83 -5.72
N ASN A 25 -16.04 -15.17 -4.81
CA ASN A 25 -17.42 -14.73 -4.99
C ASN A 25 -17.53 -13.23 -5.37
N GLY A 26 -16.38 -12.56 -5.57
CA GLY A 26 -16.33 -11.13 -5.88
C GLY A 26 -16.51 -10.21 -4.67
N LYS A 27 -16.42 -10.74 -3.44
CA LYS A 27 -16.48 -9.92 -2.24
C LYS A 27 -15.13 -9.26 -1.98
N PRO A 28 -15.06 -7.91 -1.80
CA PRO A 28 -13.81 -7.21 -1.54
C PRO A 28 -13.32 -7.45 -0.12
N ASN A 29 -12.00 -7.56 0.03
CA ASN A 29 -11.32 -7.55 1.31
C ASN A 29 -10.04 -6.75 1.20
N ALA A 30 -9.67 -6.04 2.26
CA ALA A 30 -8.43 -5.28 2.33
C ALA A 30 -7.64 -5.58 3.61
N MET A 31 -6.34 -5.31 3.57
CA MET A 31 -5.46 -5.36 4.74
C MET A 31 -4.40 -4.27 4.66
N ASN A 32 -3.88 -3.88 5.82
CA ASN A 32 -2.72 -3.00 5.94
C ASN A 32 -1.42 -3.81 5.86
N ALA A 33 -0.41 -3.28 5.15
CA ALA A 33 0.93 -3.87 5.06
C ALA A 33 2.00 -2.77 5.02
N ALA A 34 3.12 -2.98 5.72
CA ALA A 34 4.22 -2.02 5.79
C ALA A 34 5.56 -2.61 5.29
N TRP A 35 5.68 -3.92 5.17
CA TRP A 35 6.89 -4.59 4.67
C TRP A 35 6.81 -4.77 3.17
N GLY A 36 7.17 -3.73 2.40
CA GLY A 36 7.11 -3.77 0.94
C GLY A 36 7.67 -2.52 0.29
N GLY A 37 7.76 -2.55 -1.04
CA GLY A 37 8.25 -1.45 -1.86
C GLY A 37 8.35 -1.84 -3.33
N ILE A 38 8.89 -0.93 -4.15
CA ILE A 38 9.21 -1.22 -5.54
C ILE A 38 10.26 -2.33 -5.59
N TYR A 39 10.00 -3.36 -6.38
CA TYR A 39 10.85 -4.55 -6.51
C TYR A 39 11.72 -4.49 -7.76
N THR A 40 11.13 -4.12 -8.90
CA THR A 40 11.81 -3.82 -10.17
C THR A 40 11.16 -2.60 -10.82
N ASP A 41 11.51 -2.28 -12.07
CA ASP A 41 10.98 -1.12 -12.79
C ASP A 41 9.44 -1.16 -12.95
N ASP A 42 8.84 -2.37 -12.97
CA ASP A 42 7.41 -2.58 -13.18
C ASP A 42 6.76 -3.49 -12.10
N MET A 43 7.45 -3.76 -10.99
CA MET A 43 6.97 -4.69 -9.97
C MET A 43 7.01 -4.11 -8.57
N VAL A 44 6.04 -4.54 -7.75
CA VAL A 44 5.99 -4.31 -6.30
C VAL A 44 6.21 -5.62 -5.56
N GLY A 45 7.03 -5.58 -4.50
CA GLY A 45 7.24 -6.72 -3.59
C GLY A 45 6.68 -6.41 -2.20
N ILE A 46 5.92 -7.33 -1.61
CA ILE A 46 5.30 -7.14 -0.30
C ILE A 46 5.37 -8.46 0.49
N CYS A 47 5.78 -8.38 1.77
CA CYS A 47 5.72 -9.54 2.66
C CYS A 47 4.30 -9.68 3.24
N LEU A 48 3.57 -10.70 2.80
CA LEU A 48 2.20 -10.98 3.24
C LEU A 48 2.08 -12.45 3.68
N ALA A 49 1.83 -12.68 4.97
CA ALA A 49 1.66 -14.05 5.45
C ALA A 49 0.46 -14.75 4.78
N GLU A 50 0.65 -16.02 4.41
CA GLU A 50 -0.36 -16.86 3.74
C GLU A 50 -1.69 -16.94 4.52
N GLY A 51 -1.60 -16.90 5.85
CA GLY A 51 -2.76 -16.96 6.73
C GLY A 51 -3.76 -15.82 6.60
N HIS A 52 -3.39 -14.69 5.99
CA HIS A 52 -4.28 -13.54 5.80
C HIS A 52 -5.32 -13.81 4.71
N LYS A 53 -6.58 -13.37 4.95
CA LYS A 53 -7.67 -13.54 3.96
C LYS A 53 -7.34 -12.86 2.63
N THR A 54 -6.76 -11.66 2.68
CA THR A 54 -6.36 -10.92 1.46
C THR A 54 -5.32 -11.69 0.66
N THR A 55 -4.28 -12.25 1.31
CA THR A 55 -3.27 -13.08 0.64
C THR A 55 -3.91 -14.28 -0.04
N GLN A 56 -4.81 -14.99 0.65
CA GLN A 56 -5.54 -16.13 0.08
C GLN A 56 -6.39 -15.71 -1.13
N ASN A 57 -7.06 -14.57 -1.05
CA ASN A 57 -7.82 -14.01 -2.16
C ASN A 57 -6.90 -13.76 -3.38
N ILE A 58 -5.76 -13.11 -3.18
CA ILE A 58 -4.77 -12.85 -4.25
C ILE A 58 -4.28 -14.15 -4.88
N LEU A 59 -4.00 -15.18 -4.07
CA LEU A 59 -3.55 -16.47 -4.58
C LEU A 59 -4.60 -17.17 -5.46
N VAL A 60 -5.89 -16.90 -5.23
CA VAL A 60 -7.01 -17.42 -6.03
C VAL A 60 -7.24 -16.56 -7.27
N THR A 61 -7.46 -15.25 -7.08
CA THR A 61 -7.86 -14.33 -8.17
C THR A 61 -6.71 -13.88 -9.05
N LYS A 62 -5.46 -14.04 -8.58
CA LYS A 62 -4.21 -13.64 -9.26
C LYS A 62 -4.12 -12.13 -9.52
N ALA A 63 -4.93 -11.32 -8.84
CA ALA A 63 -4.98 -9.88 -9.00
C ALA A 63 -5.19 -9.18 -7.66
N PHE A 64 -4.66 -7.98 -7.51
CA PHE A 64 -4.79 -7.16 -6.31
C PHE A 64 -4.52 -5.68 -6.61
N THR A 65 -4.90 -4.83 -5.67
CA THR A 65 -4.55 -3.42 -5.70
C THR A 65 -3.71 -3.06 -4.47
N VAL A 66 -2.91 -2.01 -4.61
CA VAL A 66 -2.09 -1.44 -3.53
C VAL A 66 -2.36 0.05 -3.49
N SER A 67 -3.19 0.49 -2.56
CA SER A 67 -3.46 1.92 -2.35
C SER A 67 -2.55 2.48 -1.26
N MET A 68 -2.26 3.79 -1.36
CA MET A 68 -1.51 4.51 -0.33
C MET A 68 -2.48 4.95 0.77
N ALA A 69 -2.17 4.60 2.03
CA ALA A 69 -2.92 5.15 3.16
C ALA A 69 -2.66 6.65 3.29
N THR A 70 -3.71 7.42 3.57
CA THR A 70 -3.66 8.88 3.66
C THR A 70 -4.02 9.37 5.06
N VAL A 71 -3.67 10.62 5.37
CA VAL A 71 -4.00 11.27 6.66
C VAL A 71 -5.50 11.22 6.92
N ASP A 72 -6.32 11.48 5.90
CA ASP A 72 -7.78 11.61 6.05
C ASP A 72 -8.46 10.27 6.35
N HIS A 73 -7.82 9.14 5.98
CA HIS A 73 -8.38 7.79 6.15
C HIS A 73 -7.54 6.88 7.08
N VAL A 74 -6.65 7.46 7.90
CA VAL A 74 -5.72 6.69 8.76
C VAL A 74 -6.44 5.67 9.65
N ALA A 75 -7.57 6.04 10.25
CA ALA A 75 -8.32 5.14 11.13
C ALA A 75 -8.93 3.94 10.37
N ALA A 76 -9.47 4.15 9.18
CA ALA A 76 -9.99 3.09 8.32
C ALA A 76 -8.86 2.16 7.84
N CYS A 77 -7.73 2.75 7.45
CA CYS A 77 -6.52 2.02 7.03
C CYS A 77 -5.93 1.18 8.16
N ASP A 78 -5.92 1.68 9.39
CA ASP A 78 -5.48 0.92 10.57
C ASP A 78 -6.45 -0.21 10.89
N TYR A 79 -7.76 0.08 10.89
CA TYR A 79 -8.80 -0.90 11.20
C TYR A 79 -8.72 -2.15 10.30
N VAL A 80 -8.51 -2.01 8.99
CA VAL A 80 -8.40 -3.17 8.10
C VAL A 80 -7.12 -3.98 8.33
N GLY A 81 -6.14 -3.44 9.05
CA GLY A 81 -4.95 -4.15 9.54
C GLY A 81 -5.20 -4.90 10.85
N LEU A 82 -5.99 -4.32 11.76
CA LEU A 82 -6.28 -4.88 13.08
C LEU A 82 -7.20 -6.11 13.02
N VAL A 83 -8.13 -6.13 12.05
CA VAL A 83 -9.21 -7.12 12.01
C VAL A 83 -9.00 -8.12 10.88
N SER A 84 -9.10 -9.42 11.20
CA SER A 84 -9.01 -10.48 10.19
C SER A 84 -10.30 -10.59 9.38
N GLY A 85 -10.23 -10.57 8.05
CA GLY A 85 -11.37 -10.84 7.17
C GLY A 85 -12.00 -12.24 7.29
N LYS A 86 -11.31 -13.17 7.99
CA LYS A 86 -11.88 -14.49 8.35
C LYS A 86 -12.84 -14.40 9.54
N LYS A 87 -12.61 -13.48 10.47
CA LYS A 87 -13.44 -13.25 11.66
C LYS A 87 -14.50 -12.18 11.42
N GLU A 88 -14.18 -11.21 10.60
CA GLU A 88 -15.05 -10.10 10.24
C GLU A 88 -15.12 -9.98 8.71
N PRO A 89 -16.04 -10.73 8.09
CA PRO A 89 -16.17 -10.75 6.62
C PRO A 89 -16.59 -9.40 6.01
N ASP A 90 -17.19 -8.52 6.82
CA ASP A 90 -17.67 -7.21 6.40
C ASP A 90 -16.71 -6.06 6.77
N LYS A 91 -15.48 -6.38 7.18
CA LYS A 91 -14.52 -5.37 7.63
C LYS A 91 -14.26 -4.26 6.60
N PHE A 92 -14.33 -4.57 5.31
CA PHE A 92 -14.13 -3.60 4.23
C PHE A 92 -15.20 -2.49 4.30
N ALA A 93 -16.47 -2.88 4.33
CA ALA A 93 -17.58 -1.94 4.46
C ALA A 93 -17.63 -1.26 5.84
N LYS A 94 -17.27 -1.98 6.92
CA LYS A 94 -17.19 -1.41 8.29
C LYS A 94 -16.08 -0.36 8.43
N ALA A 95 -15.01 -0.45 7.62
CA ALA A 95 -14.00 0.58 7.52
C ALA A 95 -14.52 1.87 6.83
N GLY A 96 -15.71 1.81 6.23
CA GLY A 96 -16.25 2.89 5.41
C GLY A 96 -15.71 2.89 3.98
N PHE A 97 -15.11 1.79 3.53
CA PHE A 97 -14.58 1.67 2.18
C PHE A 97 -15.63 1.23 1.17
N HIS A 98 -15.61 1.84 -0.01
CA HIS A 98 -16.41 1.49 -1.17
C HIS A 98 -15.52 0.90 -2.26
N ALA A 99 -15.92 -0.26 -2.78
CA ALA A 99 -15.17 -0.95 -3.82
C ALA A 99 -15.65 -0.50 -5.20
N VAL A 100 -14.72 0.00 -6.01
CA VAL A 100 -14.91 0.24 -7.44
C VAL A 100 -14.12 -0.82 -8.19
N LYS A 101 -14.71 -1.43 -9.22
CA LYS A 101 -14.03 -2.45 -10.01
C LYS A 101 -12.94 -1.81 -10.86
N SER A 102 -11.72 -2.34 -10.80
CA SER A 102 -10.66 -1.95 -11.72
C SER A 102 -11.01 -2.35 -13.16
N GLU A 103 -10.64 -1.52 -14.12
CA GLU A 103 -10.72 -1.81 -15.56
C GLU A 103 -9.54 -2.65 -16.04
N PHE A 104 -8.43 -2.68 -15.31
CA PHE A 104 -7.16 -3.28 -15.70
C PHE A 104 -6.94 -4.67 -15.08
N VAL A 105 -7.46 -4.90 -13.86
CA VAL A 105 -7.27 -6.16 -13.13
C VAL A 105 -8.56 -6.60 -12.44
N ASN A 106 -8.69 -7.89 -12.14
CA ASN A 106 -9.83 -8.40 -11.37
C ASN A 106 -9.65 -8.15 -9.86
N ALA A 107 -9.57 -6.87 -9.47
CA ALA A 107 -9.39 -6.45 -8.09
C ALA A 107 -10.17 -5.15 -7.79
N PRO A 108 -10.51 -4.87 -6.52
CA PRO A 108 -11.21 -3.65 -6.16
C PRO A 108 -10.24 -2.47 -6.00
N LEU A 109 -10.57 -1.31 -6.58
CA LEU A 109 -10.10 -0.01 -6.12
C LEU A 109 -10.88 0.36 -4.87
N ILE A 110 -10.25 1.11 -3.97
CA ILE A 110 -10.87 1.69 -2.78
C ILE A 110 -11.13 3.17 -3.09
N GLU A 111 -12.41 3.55 -3.21
CA GLU A 111 -12.82 4.89 -3.66
C GLU A 111 -12.24 6.01 -2.78
N GLU A 112 -12.12 5.76 -1.47
CA GLU A 112 -11.61 6.72 -0.49
C GLU A 112 -10.08 6.88 -0.50
N LEU A 113 -9.36 6.04 -1.25
CA LEU A 113 -7.90 6.09 -1.33
C LEU A 113 -7.46 6.55 -2.72
N PRO A 114 -7.07 7.82 -2.87
CA PRO A 114 -7.00 8.48 -4.16
C PRO A 114 -5.82 8.08 -5.06
N MET A 115 -4.90 7.21 -4.59
CA MET A 115 -3.80 6.67 -5.40
C MET A 115 -3.69 5.16 -5.22
N THR A 116 -3.67 4.42 -6.32
CA THR A 116 -3.67 2.95 -6.30
C THR A 116 -2.80 2.38 -7.43
N LEU A 117 -1.97 1.39 -7.07
CA LEU A 117 -1.31 0.49 -8.03
C LEU A 117 -2.25 -0.68 -8.31
N GLU A 118 -2.48 -1.01 -9.57
CA GLU A 118 -3.30 -2.13 -10.04
C GLU A 118 -2.36 -3.24 -10.51
N CYS A 119 -2.43 -4.42 -9.88
CA CYS A 119 -1.37 -5.41 -9.97
C CYS A 119 -1.89 -6.81 -10.33
N GLU A 120 -1.10 -7.52 -11.15
CA GLU A 120 -1.22 -8.96 -11.37
C GLU A 120 -0.20 -9.72 -10.51
N LEU A 121 -0.60 -10.84 -9.92
CA LEU A 121 0.31 -11.69 -9.17
C LEU A 121 1.32 -12.37 -10.09
N VAL A 122 2.60 -12.15 -9.83
CA VAL A 122 3.72 -12.82 -10.54
C VAL A 122 4.16 -14.06 -9.78
N SER A 123 4.43 -13.92 -8.48
CA SER A 123 4.86 -15.04 -7.63
C SER A 123 4.51 -14.82 -6.17
N TYR A 124 4.46 -15.92 -5.44
CA TYR A 124 4.36 -15.93 -3.99
C TYR A 124 5.28 -17.02 -3.44
N ASP A 125 6.23 -16.63 -2.63
CA ASP A 125 7.12 -17.52 -1.91
C ASP A 125 6.57 -17.76 -0.49
N GLN A 126 6.24 -18.99 -0.20
CA GLN A 126 5.58 -19.41 1.04
C GLN A 126 6.52 -19.39 2.24
N GLU A 127 7.83 -19.63 2.03
CA GLU A 127 8.81 -19.67 3.12
C GLU A 127 9.13 -18.25 3.62
N SER A 128 9.32 -17.30 2.69
CA SER A 128 9.59 -15.89 3.01
C SER A 128 8.33 -15.05 3.15
N ASN A 129 7.15 -15.57 2.81
CA ASN A 129 5.89 -14.83 2.67
C ASN A 129 5.99 -13.67 1.66
N HIS A 130 6.89 -13.78 0.67
CA HIS A 130 7.15 -12.72 -0.27
C HIS A 130 6.24 -12.82 -1.50
N LEU A 131 5.39 -11.84 -1.67
CA LEU A 131 4.50 -11.66 -2.82
C LEU A 131 5.13 -10.66 -3.78
N VAL A 132 5.18 -11.02 -5.06
CA VAL A 132 5.60 -10.11 -6.15
C VAL A 132 4.42 -9.92 -7.09
N GLY A 133 4.07 -8.67 -7.36
CA GLY A 133 3.05 -8.27 -8.32
C GLY A 133 3.61 -7.38 -9.41
N ARG A 134 3.17 -7.61 -10.66
CA ARG A 134 3.42 -6.69 -11.77
C ARG A 134 2.42 -5.55 -11.71
N ILE A 135 2.90 -4.32 -11.73
CA ILE A 135 2.09 -3.12 -11.84
C ILE A 135 1.66 -2.99 -13.31
N VAL A 136 0.38 -3.09 -13.57
CA VAL A 136 -0.19 -2.96 -14.92
C VAL A 136 -0.80 -1.59 -15.15
N ASN A 137 -1.17 -0.89 -14.06
CA ASN A 137 -1.65 0.49 -14.10
C ASN A 137 -1.42 1.18 -12.75
N VAL A 138 -1.34 2.50 -12.78
CA VAL A 138 -1.43 3.37 -11.60
C VAL A 138 -2.57 4.34 -11.85
N SER A 139 -3.60 4.30 -11.00
CA SER A 139 -4.70 5.24 -11.03
C SER A 139 -4.61 6.26 -9.90
N ALA A 140 -5.05 7.48 -10.19
CA ALA A 140 -5.09 8.57 -9.24
C ALA A 140 -6.34 9.43 -9.46
N ALA A 141 -6.96 9.88 -8.37
CA ALA A 141 -8.07 10.82 -8.42
C ALA A 141 -7.58 12.21 -8.89
N GLU A 142 -8.40 12.91 -9.67
CA GLU A 142 -8.03 14.23 -10.22
C GLU A 142 -7.69 15.25 -9.12
N GLU A 143 -8.30 15.15 -7.97
CA GLU A 143 -8.11 16.06 -6.83
C GLU A 143 -6.70 16.07 -6.25
N ILE A 144 -5.93 14.98 -6.44
CA ILE A 144 -4.53 14.89 -6.00
C ILE A 144 -3.53 15.26 -7.09
N LEU A 145 -3.99 15.64 -8.28
CA LEU A 145 -3.11 16.06 -9.38
C LEU A 145 -2.77 17.55 -9.28
N ASP A 146 -1.54 17.87 -9.66
CA ASP A 146 -1.10 19.24 -9.84
C ASP A 146 -1.61 19.85 -11.17
N GLU A 147 -1.24 21.10 -11.45
CA GLU A 147 -1.60 21.82 -12.68
C GLU A 147 -1.05 21.19 -13.97
N ASN A 148 -0.04 20.31 -13.86
CA ASN A 148 0.58 19.58 -14.97
C ASN A 148 0.01 18.16 -15.11
N GLY A 149 -1.00 17.78 -14.30
CA GLY A 149 -1.59 16.44 -14.28
C GLY A 149 -0.69 15.39 -13.60
N GLN A 150 0.27 15.81 -12.77
CA GLN A 150 1.13 14.90 -12.01
C GLN A 150 0.60 14.75 -10.58
N ILE A 151 0.78 13.55 -9.99
CA ILE A 151 0.40 13.30 -8.60
C ILE A 151 1.21 14.23 -7.68
N ASP A 152 0.50 15.06 -6.90
CA ASP A 152 1.08 15.94 -5.90
C ASP A 152 1.06 15.25 -4.53
N PRO A 153 2.22 14.87 -3.95
CA PRO A 153 2.28 14.23 -2.64
C PRO A 153 1.75 15.13 -1.51
N THR A 154 1.70 16.45 -1.70
CA THR A 154 1.15 17.38 -0.69
C THR A 154 -0.38 17.37 -0.67
N ARG A 155 -1.01 17.01 -1.79
CA ARG A 155 -2.46 16.79 -1.91
C ARG A 155 -2.83 15.36 -1.51
N LEU A 156 -2.03 14.36 -1.93
CA LEU A 156 -2.20 12.96 -1.56
C LEU A 156 -2.06 12.74 -0.05
N LYS A 157 -1.14 13.44 0.62
CA LYS A 157 -0.83 13.32 2.06
C LYS A 157 -0.63 11.87 2.52
N PRO A 158 0.25 11.10 1.89
CA PRO A 158 0.47 9.72 2.27
C PRO A 158 1.13 9.66 3.64
N VAL A 159 0.82 8.58 4.40
CA VAL A 159 1.42 8.36 5.71
C VAL A 159 2.54 7.34 5.64
N THR A 160 3.52 7.46 6.55
CA THR A 160 4.57 6.47 6.79
C THR A 160 4.39 5.86 8.19
N TYR A 161 4.71 4.57 8.31
CA TYR A 161 4.70 3.87 9.60
C TYR A 161 6.00 4.11 10.36
N ASP A 162 5.87 4.48 11.63
CA ASP A 162 6.99 4.52 12.60
C ASP A 162 7.09 3.18 13.33
N PRO A 163 8.08 2.33 13.00
CA PRO A 163 8.21 1.01 13.62
C PRO A 163 8.77 1.04 15.05
N ILE A 164 9.18 2.22 15.54
CA ILE A 164 9.76 2.37 16.88
C ILE A 164 8.67 2.67 17.90
N HIS A 165 7.78 3.60 17.59
CA HIS A 165 6.73 4.06 18.51
C HIS A 165 5.31 3.62 18.11
N HIS A 166 5.21 2.90 16.96
CA HIS A 166 3.93 2.45 16.40
C HIS A 166 2.98 3.61 16.07
N HIS A 167 3.52 4.64 15.44
CA HIS A 167 2.77 5.80 14.99
C HIS A 167 2.63 5.82 13.46
N TYR A 168 1.64 6.56 12.97
CA TYR A 168 1.57 7.00 11.59
C TYR A 168 2.04 8.45 11.50
N LEU A 169 2.96 8.74 10.59
CA LEU A 169 3.53 10.06 10.39
C LEU A 169 3.24 10.50 8.95
N VAL A 170 2.98 11.78 8.75
CA VAL A 170 2.84 12.34 7.39
C VAL A 170 4.22 12.54 6.77
N ILE A 171 4.31 12.38 5.45
CA ILE A 171 5.51 12.76 4.70
C ILE A 171 5.61 14.29 4.72
N GLY A 172 6.78 14.81 5.13
CA GLY A 172 6.99 16.23 5.38
C GLY A 172 7.18 17.08 4.12
N GLU A 173 7.69 18.29 4.32
CA GLU A 173 7.91 19.27 3.25
C GLU A 173 9.02 18.87 2.27
N LYS A 174 8.98 19.43 1.05
CA LYS A 174 10.06 19.30 0.09
C LYS A 174 11.33 19.96 0.64
N VAL A 175 12.42 19.19 0.73
CA VAL A 175 13.71 19.64 1.27
C VAL A 175 14.81 19.78 0.21
N GLY A 176 14.54 19.38 -1.03
CA GLY A 176 15.53 19.41 -2.11
C GLY A 176 15.03 18.87 -3.44
N ASN A 177 15.91 18.88 -4.44
CA ASN A 177 15.63 18.37 -5.78
C ASN A 177 16.57 17.18 -6.07
N ALA A 178 16.00 16.00 -6.23
CA ALA A 178 16.77 14.82 -6.63
C ALA A 178 17.47 15.05 -7.98
N PHE A 179 18.64 14.43 -8.15
CA PHE A 179 19.49 14.53 -9.34
C PHE A 179 20.00 15.95 -9.66
N SER A 180 19.74 16.94 -8.82
CA SER A 180 20.11 18.35 -9.02
C SER A 180 20.99 18.88 -7.90
N ASP A 181 20.53 18.79 -6.64
CA ASP A 181 21.19 19.50 -5.53
C ASP A 181 22.61 18.99 -5.28
N GLY A 182 22.90 17.70 -5.54
CA GLY A 182 24.25 17.14 -5.44
C GLY A 182 25.26 17.68 -6.47
N LYS A 183 24.81 18.45 -7.49
CA LYS A 183 25.72 19.02 -8.50
C LYS A 183 26.67 20.06 -7.90
N VAL A 184 26.33 20.64 -6.77
CA VAL A 184 27.22 21.60 -6.04
C VAL A 184 28.53 20.95 -5.58
N LEU A 185 28.60 19.63 -5.50
CA LEU A 185 29.80 18.88 -5.10
C LEU A 185 30.66 18.42 -6.29
N LYS A 186 30.27 18.70 -7.52
CA LYS A 186 31.03 18.45 -8.74
C LYS A 186 31.92 19.63 -9.09
#